data_54dc06236af36a4b869d8333ba18946a
#
_entry.id   54dc06236af36a4b869d8333ba18946a
#
_cell.length_a   1.000
_cell.length_b   1.000
_cell.length_c   1.000
_cell.angle_alpha   90.00
_cell.angle_beta   90.00
_cell.angle_gamma   90.00
#
_symmetry.space_group_name_H-M   'P 1'
#
loop_
_entity.id
_entity.type
_entity.pdbx_description
1 polymer ?
#
loop_
_entity_poly.entity_id
_entity_poly.type
_entity_poly.pdbx_seq_one_letter_code
_entity_poly.pdbx_strand_id
1 'polypeptide(L)'
;GDDYTAIGPLAYEFGGYEIWAAQPVVVTPGPNAVVPVRPVTAGEMTVASLNMYRFYDDIDDPLTQDDVVSTAEYDTRRTKFRRYILDVLRAPDIIGLQEVEKLDILLALAADIQAEDPTVSYTGHLVPGNNIYGMNVGYLVRDTVESVTVTQLGFDDILVGWGYKLFDHPPLLVEGTWVGGGGAGFEVAVLNNHTRSLGGVDDPFDDFAREKRFQQAQSIAQKVQDFQTAEPNAPLVLVGDYNAFQFTDGYVDVVGQIRGEVDPDHNFLSGPVITSPILANAIEIVPNDQRYSYLYQGTHQVFDHALISRAARPYVAEQAYGRGNADSPGILITDGAIPDRASDHDGMVLYLDSGSVLFADGFETGDSTMWASSTP
;
A
#
# COMPACT_ATOMS: atom_id res chain seq x y z
N GLY A 1 -20.10 1.92 -10.65
CA GLY A 1 -20.02 0.88 -11.65
C GLY A 1 -21.35 0.62 -12.33
N ASP A 2 -21.30 -0.15 -13.39
CA ASP A 2 -22.51 -0.55 -14.14
C ASP A 2 -23.26 -1.67 -13.41
N ASP A 3 -24.58 -1.56 -13.34
CA ASP A 3 -25.43 -2.68 -12.94
C ASP A 3 -25.74 -3.55 -14.16
N TYR A 4 -25.58 -4.87 -14.04
CA TYR A 4 -25.97 -5.78 -15.09
C TYR A 4 -26.82 -6.95 -14.57
N THR A 5 -27.73 -7.40 -15.40
CA THR A 5 -28.52 -8.60 -15.15
C THR A 5 -28.24 -9.62 -16.24
N ALA A 6 -27.70 -10.76 -15.87
CA ALA A 6 -27.48 -11.91 -16.74
C ALA A 6 -28.31 -13.09 -16.21
N ILE A 7 -29.06 -13.75 -17.09
CA ILE A 7 -29.88 -14.93 -16.77
C ILE A 7 -29.38 -16.10 -17.61
N GLY A 8 -28.93 -17.15 -16.96
CA GLY A 8 -28.42 -18.35 -17.61
C GLY A 8 -27.86 -19.37 -16.62
N PRO A 9 -27.48 -20.56 -17.08
CA PRO A 9 -26.81 -21.54 -16.24
C PRO A 9 -25.44 -21.01 -15.77
N LEU A 10 -25.12 -21.31 -14.52
CA LEU A 10 -23.80 -21.09 -13.97
C LEU A 10 -22.89 -22.24 -14.40
N ALA A 11 -21.79 -21.93 -15.05
CA ALA A 11 -20.71 -22.88 -15.40
C ALA A 11 -19.45 -22.55 -14.59
N TYR A 12 -18.56 -23.52 -14.48
CA TYR A 12 -17.21 -23.32 -13.96
C TYR A 12 -16.22 -23.84 -14.98
N GLU A 13 -15.51 -22.95 -15.66
CA GLU A 13 -14.52 -23.27 -16.67
C GLU A 13 -13.27 -22.39 -16.49
N PHE A 14 -12.11 -22.90 -16.87
CA PHE A 14 -10.83 -22.19 -16.83
C PHE A 14 -10.47 -21.55 -15.46
N GLY A 15 -10.97 -22.14 -14.35
CA GLY A 15 -10.72 -21.63 -13.01
C GLY A 15 -11.66 -20.52 -12.53
N GLY A 16 -12.69 -20.18 -13.30
CA GLY A 16 -13.68 -19.15 -12.98
C GLY A 16 -15.13 -19.60 -13.07
N TYR A 17 -16.02 -18.90 -12.35
CA TYR A 17 -17.47 -19.06 -12.52
C TYR A 17 -17.96 -18.15 -13.65
N GLU A 18 -18.73 -18.72 -14.57
CA GLU A 18 -19.31 -18.03 -15.71
C GLU A 18 -20.83 -18.21 -15.76
N ILE A 19 -21.56 -17.19 -16.17
CA ILE A 19 -22.97 -17.29 -16.49
C ILE A 19 -23.11 -17.34 -18.02
N TRP A 20 -23.55 -18.45 -18.55
CA TRP A 20 -23.89 -18.58 -19.97
C TRP A 20 -25.24 -17.92 -20.21
N ALA A 21 -25.20 -16.64 -20.60
CA ALA A 21 -26.41 -15.84 -20.75
C ALA A 21 -27.36 -16.44 -21.79
N ALA A 22 -28.53 -16.94 -21.33
CA ALA A 22 -29.58 -17.48 -22.17
C ALA A 22 -30.48 -16.38 -22.78
N GLN A 23 -30.28 -15.12 -22.34
CA GLN A 23 -30.99 -13.92 -22.83
C GLN A 23 -29.98 -12.78 -22.96
N PRO A 24 -30.25 -11.73 -23.73
CA PRO A 24 -29.38 -10.55 -23.79
C PRO A 24 -29.10 -10.02 -22.37
N VAL A 25 -27.83 -9.78 -22.09
CA VAL A 25 -27.46 -9.13 -20.83
C VAL A 25 -27.94 -7.69 -20.84
N VAL A 26 -28.72 -7.32 -19.83
CA VAL A 26 -29.15 -5.93 -19.65
C VAL A 26 -28.11 -5.23 -18.81
N VAL A 27 -27.51 -4.18 -19.35
CA VAL A 27 -26.55 -3.33 -18.65
C VAL A 27 -27.24 -1.99 -18.40
N THR A 28 -27.27 -1.57 -17.14
CA THR A 28 -27.66 -0.22 -16.76
C THR A 28 -26.36 0.51 -16.41
N PRO A 29 -25.91 1.47 -17.25
CA PRO A 29 -24.71 2.24 -16.94
C PRO A 29 -24.89 2.94 -15.59
N GLY A 30 -24.00 2.63 -14.66
CA GLY A 30 -23.85 3.36 -13.41
C GLY A 30 -22.87 4.54 -13.59
N PRO A 31 -22.83 5.48 -12.65
CA PRO A 31 -21.76 6.43 -12.64
C PRO A 31 -20.43 5.66 -12.38
N ASN A 32 -19.50 5.71 -13.32
CA ASN A 32 -18.08 5.48 -13.04
C ASN A 32 -17.62 6.68 -12.22
N ALA A 33 -18.00 6.71 -10.96
CA ALA A 33 -17.68 7.85 -10.14
C ALA A 33 -16.35 7.60 -9.46
N VAL A 34 -15.35 8.36 -9.85
CA VAL A 34 -14.23 8.65 -8.97
C VAL A 34 -14.81 9.11 -7.64
N VAL A 35 -14.50 8.41 -6.57
CA VAL A 35 -14.90 8.81 -5.22
C VAL A 35 -13.65 9.21 -4.46
N PRO A 36 -13.37 10.50 -4.33
CA PRO A 36 -12.24 10.97 -3.55
C PRO A 36 -12.37 10.56 -2.09
N VAL A 37 -11.23 10.38 -1.44
CA VAL A 37 -11.19 10.32 0.02
C VAL A 37 -11.65 11.68 0.60
N ARG A 38 -12.07 11.69 1.88
CA ARG A 38 -12.49 12.95 2.50
C ARG A 38 -11.33 13.96 2.60
N PRO A 39 -11.61 15.24 2.64
CA PRO A 39 -10.60 16.24 2.99
C PRO A 39 -10.03 15.99 4.39
N VAL A 40 -8.76 16.34 4.58
CA VAL A 40 -8.10 16.33 5.89
C VAL A 40 -8.71 17.42 6.79
N THR A 41 -8.84 17.14 8.09
CA THR A 41 -9.25 18.13 9.10
C THR A 41 -8.03 18.70 9.82
N ALA A 42 -8.21 19.82 10.52
CA ALA A 42 -7.10 20.47 11.23
C ALA A 42 -6.52 19.54 12.31
N GLY A 43 -5.20 19.35 12.30
CA GLY A 43 -4.48 18.48 13.23
C GLY A 43 -4.32 17.05 12.74
N GLU A 44 -4.88 16.69 11.59
CA GLU A 44 -4.68 15.39 10.97
C GLU A 44 -3.47 15.38 10.02
N MET A 45 -2.65 14.36 10.14
CA MET A 45 -1.64 13.94 9.18
C MET A 45 -2.19 12.80 8.32
N THR A 46 -1.75 12.70 7.08
CA THR A 46 -2.16 11.64 6.17
C THR A 46 -0.98 10.83 5.65
N VAL A 47 -1.11 9.50 5.70
CA VAL A 47 -0.18 8.54 5.10
C VAL A 47 -0.93 7.73 4.07
N ALA A 48 -0.43 7.70 2.83
CA ALA A 48 -1.05 6.97 1.73
C ALA A 48 -0.16 5.85 1.20
N SER A 49 -0.78 4.91 0.49
CA SER A 49 -0.12 3.90 -0.34
C SER A 49 -0.77 3.85 -1.71
N LEU A 50 0.04 3.73 -2.76
CA LEU A 50 -0.43 3.59 -4.13
C LEU A 50 0.54 2.74 -4.95
N ASN A 51 0.09 1.57 -5.41
CA ASN A 51 0.77 0.85 -6.48
C ASN A 51 0.56 1.61 -7.79
N MET A 52 1.64 1.92 -8.50
CA MET A 52 1.63 2.75 -9.71
C MET A 52 1.58 1.93 -11.00
N TYR A 53 1.30 0.63 -10.91
CA TYR A 53 1.10 -0.25 -12.06
C TYR A 53 2.20 -0.10 -13.12
N ARG A 54 3.44 -0.56 -12.80
CA ARG A 54 4.59 -0.59 -13.72
C ARG A 54 4.84 0.78 -14.37
N PHE A 55 5.09 1.79 -13.52
CA PHE A 55 5.30 3.15 -13.98
C PHE A 55 6.74 3.34 -14.48
N TYR A 56 6.91 3.10 -15.77
CA TYR A 56 8.15 3.28 -16.54
C TYR A 56 8.15 4.63 -17.27
N ASP A 57 9.35 5.13 -17.61
CA ASP A 57 9.51 6.28 -18.50
C ASP A 57 9.82 5.87 -19.96
N ASP A 58 10.21 6.84 -20.78
CA ASP A 58 10.50 6.67 -22.20
C ASP A 58 12.00 6.54 -22.50
N ILE A 59 12.81 6.23 -21.47
CA ILE A 59 14.27 6.13 -21.57
C ILE A 59 14.72 4.76 -21.11
N ASP A 60 15.31 3.98 -22.01
CA ASP A 60 15.91 2.67 -21.73
C ASP A 60 17.01 2.79 -20.67
N ASP A 61 16.91 2.04 -19.57
CA ASP A 61 17.97 1.90 -18.59
C ASP A 61 18.80 0.63 -18.90
N PRO A 62 20.02 0.77 -19.41
CA PRO A 62 20.82 -0.36 -19.85
C PRO A 62 21.25 -1.32 -18.71
N LEU A 63 20.96 -0.98 -17.46
CA LEU A 63 21.29 -1.82 -16.28
C LEU A 63 20.12 -2.72 -15.88
N THR A 64 18.93 -2.53 -16.46
CA THR A 64 17.72 -3.29 -16.15
C THR A 64 17.12 -3.90 -17.42
N GLN A 65 16.02 -4.60 -17.28
CA GLN A 65 15.18 -5.11 -18.40
C GLN A 65 13.82 -4.38 -18.35
N ASP A 66 13.88 -3.05 -18.20
CA ASP A 66 12.71 -2.20 -18.10
C ASP A 66 11.88 -2.19 -19.39
N ASP A 67 10.61 -1.86 -19.24
CA ASP A 67 9.72 -1.61 -20.37
C ASP A 67 9.83 -0.12 -20.74
N VAL A 68 10.32 0.18 -21.94
CA VAL A 68 10.37 1.55 -22.46
C VAL A 68 9.04 1.90 -23.08
N VAL A 69 8.33 2.88 -22.52
CA VAL A 69 7.06 3.36 -23.07
C VAL A 69 7.27 4.53 -24.02
N SER A 70 6.25 4.93 -24.78
CA SER A 70 6.36 6.16 -25.58
C SER A 70 6.30 7.41 -24.70
N THR A 71 6.94 8.51 -25.12
CA THR A 71 6.85 9.82 -24.43
C THR A 71 5.40 10.24 -24.19
N ALA A 72 4.52 10.02 -25.18
CA ALA A 72 3.10 10.35 -25.04
C ALA A 72 2.39 9.52 -23.98
N GLU A 73 2.73 8.25 -23.83
CA GLU A 73 2.22 7.37 -22.80
C GLU A 73 2.75 7.78 -21.43
N TYR A 74 4.04 8.04 -21.31
CA TYR A 74 4.67 8.52 -20.09
C TYR A 74 4.03 9.82 -19.59
N ASP A 75 3.87 10.82 -20.47
CA ASP A 75 3.23 12.10 -20.14
C ASP A 75 1.75 11.92 -19.73
N THR A 76 1.04 11.01 -20.41
CA THR A 76 -0.34 10.66 -20.04
C THR A 76 -0.40 10.05 -18.64
N ARG A 77 0.46 9.08 -18.35
CA ARG A 77 0.52 8.42 -17.04
C ARG A 77 0.87 9.41 -15.92
N ARG A 78 1.86 10.29 -16.13
CA ARG A 78 2.20 11.38 -15.19
C ARG A 78 1.01 12.29 -14.93
N THR A 79 0.31 12.70 -15.97
CA THR A 79 -0.89 13.56 -15.87
C THR A 79 -1.98 12.89 -15.04
N LYS A 80 -2.22 11.58 -15.25
CA LYS A 80 -3.21 10.81 -14.50
C LYS A 80 -2.84 10.67 -13.03
N PHE A 81 -1.58 10.34 -12.71
CA PHE A 81 -1.13 10.24 -11.32
C PHE A 81 -1.16 11.58 -10.61
N ARG A 82 -0.77 12.69 -11.26
CA ARG A 82 -0.93 14.02 -10.71
C ARG A 82 -2.38 14.29 -10.31
N ARG A 83 -3.34 14.06 -11.22
CA ARG A 83 -4.77 14.24 -10.96
C ARG A 83 -5.26 13.32 -9.85
N TYR A 84 -4.88 12.05 -9.88
CA TYR A 84 -5.29 11.09 -8.87
C TYR A 84 -4.78 11.48 -7.48
N ILE A 85 -3.53 11.89 -7.36
CA ILE A 85 -2.94 12.35 -6.09
C ILE A 85 -3.63 13.62 -5.58
N LEU A 86 -3.87 14.62 -6.45
CA LEU A 86 -4.49 15.88 -6.03
C LEU A 86 -6.00 15.76 -5.80
N ASP A 87 -6.71 15.17 -6.75
CA ASP A 87 -8.17 15.24 -6.79
C ASP A 87 -8.81 14.10 -6.02
N VAL A 88 -8.18 12.91 -5.97
CA VAL A 88 -8.75 11.69 -5.37
C VAL A 88 -8.15 11.41 -4.00
N LEU A 89 -6.81 11.38 -3.88
CA LEU A 89 -6.14 11.14 -2.60
C LEU A 89 -5.99 12.39 -1.73
N ARG A 90 -6.28 13.60 -2.28
CA ARG A 90 -6.25 14.87 -1.55
C ARG A 90 -4.87 15.29 -1.05
N ALA A 91 -3.83 15.02 -1.83
CA ALA A 91 -2.44 15.40 -1.58
C ALA A 91 -1.93 14.98 -0.19
N PRO A 92 -1.83 13.68 0.11
CA PRO A 92 -1.38 13.18 1.41
C PRO A 92 0.02 13.68 1.80
N ASP A 93 0.31 13.72 3.10
CA ASP A 93 1.61 14.20 3.61
C ASP A 93 2.77 13.24 3.27
N ILE A 94 2.52 11.92 3.33
CA ILE A 94 3.47 10.88 2.90
C ILE A 94 2.72 9.90 2.00
N ILE A 95 3.29 9.58 0.82
CA ILE A 95 2.75 8.57 -0.09
C ILE A 95 3.82 7.50 -0.33
N GLY A 96 3.60 6.29 0.17
CA GLY A 96 4.36 5.10 -0.21
C GLY A 96 3.93 4.62 -1.59
N LEU A 97 4.87 4.52 -2.51
CA LEU A 97 4.63 4.17 -3.91
C LEU A 97 5.28 2.83 -4.23
N GLN A 98 4.59 1.98 -4.97
CA GLN A 98 5.10 0.71 -5.46
C GLN A 98 5.09 0.72 -6.99
N GLU A 99 5.91 -0.13 -7.60
CA GLU A 99 6.04 -0.29 -9.05
C GLU A 99 6.47 0.98 -9.79
N VAL A 100 7.42 1.72 -9.22
CA VAL A 100 8.06 2.88 -9.85
C VAL A 100 9.44 2.50 -10.32
N GLU A 101 9.81 2.85 -11.54
CA GLU A 101 11.10 2.52 -12.13
C GLU A 101 12.25 3.23 -11.41
N LYS A 102 12.25 4.54 -11.35
CA LYS A 102 13.38 5.33 -10.85
C LYS A 102 12.99 6.65 -10.21
N LEU A 103 13.93 7.24 -9.49
CA LEU A 103 13.74 8.51 -8.77
C LEU A 103 13.33 9.66 -9.69
N ASP A 104 13.87 9.74 -10.90
CA ASP A 104 13.60 10.85 -11.83
C ASP A 104 12.11 10.94 -12.18
N ILE A 105 11.41 9.80 -12.26
CA ILE A 105 9.95 9.76 -12.45
C ILE A 105 9.23 10.44 -11.28
N LEU A 106 9.64 10.17 -10.05
CA LEU A 106 9.03 10.78 -8.86
C LEU A 106 9.31 12.29 -8.79
N LEU A 107 10.52 12.71 -9.18
CA LEU A 107 10.88 14.13 -9.23
C LEU A 107 10.09 14.87 -10.31
N ALA A 108 9.89 14.26 -11.48
CA ALA A 108 9.08 14.81 -12.55
C ALA A 108 7.60 14.92 -12.13
N LEU A 109 7.05 13.89 -11.48
CA LEU A 109 5.68 13.89 -10.97
C LEU A 109 5.48 14.95 -9.88
N ALA A 110 6.44 15.09 -8.95
CA ALA A 110 6.41 16.13 -7.92
C ALA A 110 6.40 17.54 -8.53
N ALA A 111 7.21 17.77 -9.58
CA ALA A 111 7.23 19.04 -10.31
C ALA A 111 5.89 19.33 -11.02
N ASP A 112 5.26 18.31 -11.63
CA ASP A 112 3.95 18.44 -12.27
C ASP A 112 2.85 18.76 -11.25
N ILE A 113 2.90 18.14 -10.06
CA ILE A 113 1.97 18.43 -8.96
C ILE A 113 2.10 19.87 -8.50
N GLN A 114 3.33 20.34 -8.24
CA GLN A 114 3.59 21.70 -7.80
C GLN A 114 3.23 22.75 -8.86
N ALA A 115 3.38 22.42 -10.15
CA ALA A 115 2.98 23.30 -11.24
C ALA A 115 1.45 23.44 -11.33
N GLU A 116 0.67 22.39 -11.01
CA GLU A 116 -0.80 22.41 -10.99
C GLU A 116 -1.32 23.11 -9.73
N ASP A 117 -0.78 22.73 -8.56
CA ASP A 117 -1.13 23.34 -7.28
C ASP A 117 0.14 23.82 -6.55
N PRO A 118 0.49 25.11 -6.63
CA PRO A 118 1.68 25.67 -6.00
C PRO A 118 1.68 25.60 -4.46
N THR A 119 0.58 25.23 -3.82
CA THR A 119 0.49 25.03 -2.36
C THR A 119 0.87 23.61 -1.93
N VAL A 120 1.12 22.73 -2.90
CA VAL A 120 1.51 21.32 -2.67
C VAL A 120 2.91 21.10 -3.22
N SER A 121 3.86 20.82 -2.33
CA SER A 121 5.25 20.56 -2.70
C SER A 121 5.69 19.20 -2.15
N TYR A 122 6.15 18.32 -3.05
CA TYR A 122 6.67 17.00 -2.70
C TYR A 122 8.16 16.88 -3.00
N THR A 123 8.83 16.09 -2.18
CA THR A 123 10.17 15.55 -2.47
C THR A 123 10.04 14.06 -2.76
N GLY A 124 10.61 13.62 -3.89
CA GLY A 124 10.69 12.19 -4.24
C GLY A 124 11.86 11.51 -3.53
N HIS A 125 11.63 10.30 -3.04
CA HIS A 125 12.66 9.43 -2.48
C HIS A 125 12.52 8.02 -3.04
N LEU A 126 13.62 7.45 -3.53
CA LEU A 126 13.68 6.08 -4.03
C LEU A 126 15.12 5.59 -3.91
N VAL A 127 15.27 4.34 -3.47
CA VAL A 127 16.57 3.64 -3.46
C VAL A 127 16.38 2.39 -4.34
N PRO A 128 17.21 2.20 -5.39
CA PRO A 128 17.09 1.05 -6.27
C PRO A 128 17.15 -0.28 -5.52
N GLY A 129 16.26 -1.19 -5.88
CA GLY A 129 16.16 -2.54 -5.33
C GLY A 129 16.86 -3.61 -6.16
N ASN A 130 16.35 -4.84 -6.07
CA ASN A 130 16.93 -6.01 -6.74
C ASN A 130 16.08 -6.49 -7.94
N ASN A 131 15.03 -5.77 -8.31
CA ASN A 131 14.16 -6.17 -9.41
C ASN A 131 14.88 -5.99 -10.75
N ILE A 132 14.95 -7.07 -11.54
CA ILE A 132 15.64 -7.05 -12.84
C ILE A 132 14.94 -6.18 -13.89
N TYR A 133 13.64 -5.88 -13.70
CA TYR A 133 12.87 -5.00 -14.56
C TYR A 133 12.88 -3.53 -14.10
N GLY A 134 13.74 -3.19 -13.14
CA GLY A 134 13.88 -1.82 -12.65
C GLY A 134 12.78 -1.31 -11.73
N MET A 135 11.71 -2.08 -11.45
CA MET A 135 10.64 -1.64 -10.56
C MET A 135 11.11 -1.56 -9.11
N ASN A 136 10.72 -0.49 -8.43
CA ASN A 136 11.12 -0.19 -7.06
C ASN A 136 9.94 0.25 -6.21
N VAL A 137 10.21 0.41 -4.91
CA VAL A 137 9.38 1.16 -3.97
C VAL A 137 10.02 2.54 -3.75
N GLY A 138 9.16 3.55 -3.59
CA GLY A 138 9.60 4.92 -3.36
C GLY A 138 8.59 5.70 -2.54
N TYR A 139 8.86 6.99 -2.37
CA TYR A 139 7.97 7.91 -1.66
C TYR A 139 7.85 9.25 -2.37
N LEU A 140 6.70 9.87 -2.22
CA LEU A 140 6.51 11.30 -2.27
C LEU A 140 6.24 11.80 -0.85
N VAL A 141 7.09 12.68 -0.34
CA VAL A 141 6.98 13.28 1.00
C VAL A 141 6.74 14.77 0.85
N ARG A 142 5.64 15.25 1.43
CA ARG A 142 5.24 16.64 1.36
C ARG A 142 6.10 17.52 2.27
N ASP A 143 6.21 18.81 1.96
CA ASP A 143 6.93 19.82 2.74
C ASP A 143 6.32 20.09 4.14
N THR A 144 5.18 19.49 4.45
CA THR A 144 4.60 19.38 5.80
C THR A 144 5.34 18.41 6.71
N VAL A 145 6.28 17.61 6.18
CA VAL A 145 7.13 16.65 6.92
C VAL A 145 8.58 17.09 6.82
N GLU A 146 9.19 17.37 7.97
CA GLU A 146 10.57 17.83 8.10
C GLU A 146 11.49 16.73 8.64
N SER A 147 12.80 16.97 8.59
CA SER A 147 13.84 16.06 9.12
C SER A 147 13.75 14.64 8.54
N VAL A 148 13.42 14.53 7.26
CA VAL A 148 13.16 13.25 6.59
C VAL A 148 14.47 12.45 6.45
N THR A 149 14.45 11.20 6.93
CA THR A 149 15.46 10.18 6.65
C THR A 149 14.85 9.02 5.91
N VAL A 150 15.63 8.37 5.04
CA VAL A 150 15.19 7.23 4.23
C VAL A 150 16.18 6.09 4.34
N THR A 151 15.72 4.92 4.75
CA THR A 151 16.55 3.74 4.96
C THR A 151 15.97 2.53 4.21
N GLN A 152 16.75 1.93 3.32
CA GLN A 152 16.38 0.67 2.65
C GLN A 152 16.72 -0.51 3.55
N LEU A 153 15.77 -1.42 3.75
CA LEU A 153 15.92 -2.59 4.62
C LEU A 153 15.96 -3.89 3.82
N GLY A 154 16.86 -4.80 4.18
CA GLY A 154 16.87 -6.15 3.61
C GLY A 154 17.36 -6.26 2.16
N PHE A 155 18.10 -5.27 1.64
CA PHE A 155 18.65 -5.32 0.29
C PHE A 155 19.52 -6.56 0.05
N ASP A 156 20.28 -6.99 1.07
CA ASP A 156 21.16 -8.15 1.00
C ASP A 156 20.55 -9.45 1.56
N ASP A 157 19.30 -9.41 2.01
CA ASP A 157 18.63 -10.61 2.50
C ASP A 157 18.55 -11.67 1.38
N ILE A 158 18.79 -12.92 1.74
CA ILE A 158 18.82 -14.06 0.81
C ILE A 158 17.65 -14.99 1.10
N LEU A 159 16.98 -15.41 0.03
CA LEU A 159 15.99 -16.50 0.09
C LEU A 159 16.69 -17.81 0.42
N VAL A 160 16.52 -18.25 1.66
CA VAL A 160 17.18 -19.46 2.18
C VAL A 160 16.68 -20.69 1.40
N GLY A 161 17.60 -21.55 1.06
CA GLY A 161 17.34 -22.74 0.24
C GLY A 161 17.43 -22.50 -1.29
N TRP A 162 17.36 -21.25 -1.74
CA TRP A 162 17.36 -20.89 -3.17
C TRP A 162 18.57 -20.06 -3.60
N GLY A 163 19.16 -19.30 -2.69
CA GLY A 163 20.35 -18.47 -2.96
C GLY A 163 20.08 -17.18 -3.77
N TYR A 164 18.81 -16.86 -4.04
CA TYR A 164 18.40 -15.60 -4.68
C TYR A 164 18.22 -14.49 -3.65
N LYS A 165 18.15 -13.23 -4.09
CA LYS A 165 17.72 -12.13 -3.25
C LYS A 165 16.29 -12.37 -2.73
N LEU A 166 16.07 -12.13 -1.44
CA LEU A 166 14.78 -12.34 -0.81
C LEU A 166 13.78 -11.29 -1.30
N PHE A 167 14.19 -10.04 -1.34
CA PHE A 167 13.36 -8.93 -1.81
C PHE A 167 13.76 -8.50 -3.22
N ASP A 168 12.82 -8.55 -4.16
CA ASP A 168 12.94 -7.86 -5.45
C ASP A 168 12.80 -6.35 -5.22
N HIS A 169 11.88 -5.97 -4.32
CA HIS A 169 11.60 -4.62 -3.85
C HIS A 169 11.89 -4.53 -2.34
N PRO A 170 13.14 -4.24 -1.92
CA PRO A 170 13.48 -4.12 -0.51
C PRO A 170 12.61 -3.06 0.17
N PRO A 171 12.02 -3.35 1.36
CA PRO A 171 11.25 -2.39 2.11
C PRO A 171 11.99 -1.08 2.34
N LEU A 172 11.29 0.05 2.21
CA LEU A 172 11.86 1.38 2.39
C LEU A 172 11.21 2.05 3.59
N LEU A 173 12.01 2.45 4.58
CA LEU A 173 11.59 3.15 5.78
C LEU A 173 11.82 4.65 5.60
N VAL A 174 10.78 5.45 5.83
CA VAL A 174 10.86 6.90 5.99
C VAL A 174 10.57 7.24 7.45
N GLU A 175 11.42 8.07 8.04
CA GLU A 175 11.21 8.67 9.35
C GLU A 175 11.23 10.19 9.20
N GLY A 176 10.38 10.89 9.93
CA GLY A 176 10.30 12.35 9.84
C GLY A 176 9.37 12.94 10.88
N THR A 177 9.32 14.27 10.91
CA THR A 177 8.49 15.04 11.83
C THR A 177 7.45 15.83 11.03
N TRP A 178 6.17 15.47 11.19
CA TRP A 178 5.08 16.24 10.60
C TRP A 178 4.83 17.52 11.39
N VAL A 179 4.79 18.65 10.69
CA VAL A 179 4.61 20.00 11.25
C VAL A 179 3.33 20.71 10.77
N GLY A 180 2.52 20.04 9.95
CA GLY A 180 1.32 20.60 9.33
C GLY A 180 0.22 21.02 10.32
N GLY A 181 0.23 20.51 11.56
CA GLY A 181 -0.76 20.81 12.60
C GLY A 181 -0.55 22.12 13.34
N GLY A 182 0.54 22.85 13.09
CA GLY A 182 0.84 24.14 13.74
C GLY A 182 1.17 24.06 15.23
N GLY A 183 1.36 22.85 15.77
CA GLY A 183 1.72 22.55 17.15
C GLY A 183 3.16 22.01 17.31
N ALA A 184 3.42 21.27 18.39
CA ALA A 184 4.63 20.45 18.48
C ALA A 184 4.62 19.43 17.35
N GLY A 185 5.78 19.21 16.69
CA GLY A 185 5.89 18.25 15.59
C GLY A 185 5.46 16.83 16.01
N PHE A 186 4.85 16.09 15.09
CA PHE A 186 4.48 14.69 15.29
C PHE A 186 5.47 13.79 14.57
N GLU A 187 6.25 13.03 15.34
CA GLU A 187 7.20 12.07 14.81
C GLU A 187 6.46 10.86 14.26
N VAL A 188 6.86 10.38 13.09
CA VAL A 188 6.26 9.22 12.44
C VAL A 188 7.31 8.44 11.65
N ALA A 189 7.21 7.12 11.69
CA ALA A 189 7.94 6.20 10.85
C ALA A 189 6.94 5.48 9.91
N VAL A 190 7.27 5.42 8.63
CA VAL A 190 6.44 4.75 7.61
C VAL A 190 7.32 3.75 6.85
N LEU A 191 6.95 2.46 6.89
CA LEU A 191 7.62 1.38 6.16
C LEU A 191 6.79 0.99 4.94
N ASN A 192 7.30 1.29 3.74
CA ASN A 192 6.68 0.93 2.47
C ASN A 192 7.15 -0.45 2.01
N ASN A 193 6.19 -1.32 1.70
CA ASN A 193 6.42 -2.71 1.32
C ASN A 193 5.80 -3.02 -0.04
N HIS A 194 6.47 -3.90 -0.79
CA HIS A 194 5.90 -4.56 -1.96
C HIS A 194 6.38 -6.00 -1.97
N THR A 195 5.52 -6.92 -1.55
CA THR A 195 5.90 -8.34 -1.42
C THR A 195 5.61 -9.13 -2.70
N ARG A 196 6.13 -10.34 -2.78
CA ARG A 196 5.98 -11.23 -3.93
C ARG A 196 4.50 -11.51 -4.23
N SER A 197 4.11 -11.35 -5.50
CA SER A 197 2.75 -11.62 -5.97
C SER A 197 2.30 -13.08 -5.78
N LEU A 198 0.99 -13.32 -5.92
CA LEU A 198 0.39 -14.66 -5.85
C LEU A 198 0.75 -15.57 -7.03
N GLY A 199 1.40 -15.04 -8.07
CA GLY A 199 1.77 -15.83 -9.24
C GLY A 199 2.63 -17.04 -8.90
N GLY A 200 2.13 -18.25 -9.19
CA GLY A 200 2.79 -19.55 -8.92
C GLY A 200 2.58 -20.09 -7.50
N VAL A 201 1.76 -19.44 -6.66
CA VAL A 201 1.52 -19.91 -5.28
C VAL A 201 0.81 -21.26 -5.22
N ASP A 202 0.01 -21.57 -6.23
CA ASP A 202 -0.76 -22.82 -6.38
C ASP A 202 -0.04 -23.90 -7.20
N ASP A 203 1.19 -23.67 -7.65
CA ASP A 203 1.95 -24.69 -8.37
C ASP A 203 2.30 -25.87 -7.43
N PRO A 204 1.80 -27.09 -7.69
CA PRO A 204 2.07 -28.24 -6.83
C PRO A 204 3.48 -28.80 -6.96
N PHE A 205 4.27 -28.34 -7.93
CA PHE A 205 5.62 -28.83 -8.23
C PHE A 205 6.72 -27.81 -7.92
N ASP A 206 6.36 -26.59 -7.59
CA ASP A 206 7.30 -25.50 -7.28
C ASP A 206 6.87 -24.71 -6.05
N ASP A 207 7.68 -24.78 -5.01
CA ASP A 207 7.45 -24.07 -3.74
C ASP A 207 8.03 -22.65 -3.72
N PHE A 208 8.70 -22.21 -4.79
CA PHE A 208 9.44 -20.94 -4.81
C PHE A 208 8.58 -19.73 -4.39
N ALA A 209 7.39 -19.62 -4.97
CA ALA A 209 6.51 -18.48 -4.67
C ALA A 209 6.05 -18.49 -3.19
N ARG A 210 5.67 -19.67 -2.67
CA ARG A 210 5.26 -19.85 -1.27
C ARG A 210 6.40 -19.55 -0.30
N GLU A 211 7.57 -20.12 -0.53
CA GLU A 211 8.76 -19.91 0.30
C GLU A 211 9.22 -18.45 0.30
N LYS A 212 9.22 -17.79 -0.87
CA LYS A 212 9.61 -16.40 -0.97
C LYS A 212 8.64 -15.48 -0.21
N ARG A 213 7.33 -15.67 -0.37
CA ARG A 213 6.29 -14.93 0.35
C ARG A 213 6.43 -15.11 1.86
N PHE A 214 6.60 -16.34 2.31
CA PHE A 214 6.77 -16.69 3.71
C PHE A 214 8.02 -16.05 4.31
N GLN A 215 9.18 -16.20 3.68
CA GLN A 215 10.43 -15.65 4.20
C GLN A 215 10.45 -14.12 4.13
N GLN A 216 9.82 -13.49 3.13
CA GLN A 216 9.62 -12.04 3.10
C GLN A 216 8.79 -11.58 4.30
N ALA A 217 7.67 -12.25 4.58
CA ALA A 217 6.82 -11.91 5.72
C ALA A 217 7.57 -12.03 7.07
N GLN A 218 8.35 -13.11 7.26
CA GLN A 218 9.18 -13.26 8.47
C GLN A 218 10.27 -12.19 8.58
N SER A 219 10.93 -11.85 7.46
CA SER A 219 11.96 -10.81 7.45
C SER A 219 11.39 -9.43 7.76
N ILE A 220 10.21 -9.08 7.21
CA ILE A 220 9.51 -7.83 7.55
C ILE A 220 9.10 -7.84 9.03
N ALA A 221 8.53 -8.94 9.54
CA ALA A 221 8.18 -9.09 10.95
C ALA A 221 9.38 -8.86 11.87
N GLN A 222 10.58 -9.37 11.50
CA GLN A 222 11.79 -9.16 12.28
C GLN A 222 12.22 -7.67 12.28
N LYS A 223 12.18 -7.01 11.13
CA LYS A 223 12.50 -5.58 11.00
C LYS A 223 11.54 -4.70 11.82
N VAL A 224 10.26 -5.06 11.82
CA VAL A 224 9.25 -4.41 12.68
C VAL A 224 9.55 -4.65 14.16
N GLN A 225 9.90 -5.89 14.55
CA GLN A 225 10.25 -6.20 15.92
C GLN A 225 11.49 -5.45 16.39
N ASP A 226 12.51 -5.36 15.52
CA ASP A 226 13.73 -4.60 15.82
C ASP A 226 13.42 -3.12 16.04
N PHE A 227 12.57 -2.53 15.18
CA PHE A 227 12.12 -1.15 15.33
C PHE A 227 11.33 -0.94 16.63
N GLN A 228 10.31 -1.76 16.91
CA GLN A 228 9.51 -1.66 18.15
C GLN A 228 10.35 -1.87 19.43
N THR A 229 11.46 -2.60 19.31
CA THR A 229 12.39 -2.81 20.45
C THR A 229 13.29 -1.60 20.65
N ALA A 230 13.80 -1.00 19.56
CA ALA A 230 14.65 0.18 19.61
C ALA A 230 13.87 1.44 20.02
N GLU A 231 12.68 1.61 19.44
CA GLU A 231 11.85 2.81 19.57
C GLU A 231 10.40 2.45 19.98
N PRO A 232 10.18 1.95 21.21
CA PRO A 232 8.90 1.38 21.64
C PRO A 232 7.73 2.38 21.66
N ASN A 233 8.01 3.67 21.69
CA ASN A 233 7.02 4.75 21.72
C ASN A 233 6.91 5.50 20.40
N ALA A 234 7.74 5.19 19.39
CA ALA A 234 7.67 5.83 18.08
C ALA A 234 6.51 5.25 17.26
N PRO A 235 5.60 6.09 16.75
CA PRO A 235 4.55 5.65 15.85
C PRO A 235 5.14 5.05 14.58
N LEU A 236 4.87 3.76 14.32
CA LEU A 236 5.24 3.07 13.09
C LEU A 236 3.97 2.65 12.35
N VAL A 237 3.92 3.01 11.07
CA VAL A 237 2.90 2.60 10.12
C VAL A 237 3.57 1.83 8.98
N LEU A 238 3.10 0.63 8.67
CA LEU A 238 3.52 -0.09 7.49
C LEU A 238 2.44 0.09 6.42
N VAL A 239 2.84 0.48 5.22
CA VAL A 239 1.94 0.60 4.07
C VAL A 239 2.49 -0.17 2.88
N GLY A 240 1.68 -0.45 1.89
CA GLY A 240 2.13 -1.04 0.63
C GLY A 240 1.16 -2.04 0.05
N ASP A 241 1.53 -2.54 -1.13
CA ASP A 241 0.95 -3.71 -1.77
C ASP A 241 1.61 -4.98 -1.20
N TYR A 242 0.87 -5.68 -0.36
CA TYR A 242 1.33 -6.93 0.23
C TYR A 242 1.07 -8.14 -0.68
N ASN A 243 0.39 -7.93 -1.82
CA ASN A 243 -0.06 -9.03 -2.66
C ASN A 243 -0.70 -10.17 -1.83
N ALA A 244 -1.39 -9.83 -0.78
CA ALA A 244 -1.96 -10.75 0.22
C ALA A 244 -3.26 -10.18 0.75
N PHE A 245 -4.20 -11.08 1.04
CA PHE A 245 -5.47 -10.75 1.67
C PHE A 245 -5.27 -10.35 3.14
N GLN A 246 -6.29 -9.75 3.74
CA GLN A 246 -6.35 -9.51 5.19
C GLN A 246 -6.53 -10.78 6.03
N PHE A 247 -6.68 -11.92 5.39
CA PHE A 247 -6.78 -13.28 5.93
C PHE A 247 -5.89 -14.23 5.11
N THR A 248 -5.74 -15.45 5.56
CA THR A 248 -4.91 -16.46 4.86
C THR A 248 -5.42 -16.79 3.46
N ASP A 249 -4.49 -16.99 2.52
CA ASP A 249 -4.76 -17.58 1.20
C ASP A 249 -4.70 -19.13 1.22
N GLY A 250 -4.47 -19.73 2.38
CA GLY A 250 -4.30 -21.17 2.58
C GLY A 250 -2.87 -21.65 2.32
N TYR A 251 -2.01 -20.82 1.75
CA TYR A 251 -0.59 -21.14 1.51
C TYR A 251 0.31 -20.41 2.51
N VAL A 252 0.19 -19.09 2.59
CA VAL A 252 0.97 -18.24 3.50
C VAL A 252 0.14 -17.05 3.93
N ASP A 253 -0.17 -16.95 5.21
CA ASP A 253 -0.75 -15.73 5.77
C ASP A 253 0.33 -14.64 5.94
N VAL A 254 0.63 -13.93 4.84
CA VAL A 254 1.67 -12.89 4.81
C VAL A 254 1.35 -11.78 5.79
N VAL A 255 0.12 -11.27 5.79
CA VAL A 255 -0.31 -10.17 6.65
C VAL A 255 -0.32 -10.60 8.11
N GLY A 256 -0.86 -11.78 8.44
CA GLY A 256 -0.87 -12.32 9.81
C GLY A 256 0.54 -12.59 10.32
N GLN A 257 1.43 -13.15 9.49
CA GLN A 257 2.83 -13.39 9.86
C GLN A 257 3.56 -12.08 10.20
N ILE A 258 3.36 -11.01 9.42
CA ILE A 258 3.96 -9.69 9.66
C ILE A 258 3.36 -9.06 10.94
N ARG A 259 2.06 -9.17 11.14
CA ARG A 259 1.35 -8.58 12.28
C ARG A 259 1.71 -9.23 13.62
N GLY A 260 2.17 -10.49 13.60
CA GLY A 260 2.33 -11.30 14.80
C GLY A 260 1.05 -12.04 15.22
N GLU A 261 0.10 -12.20 14.28
CA GLU A 261 -1.14 -12.97 14.46
C GLU A 261 -1.12 -14.15 13.49
N VAL A 262 -0.37 -15.19 13.87
CA VAL A 262 -0.07 -16.33 13.01
C VAL A 262 -1.16 -17.40 13.13
N ASP A 263 -1.68 -17.88 12.02
CA ASP A 263 -2.60 -19.03 11.95
C ASP A 263 -1.84 -20.28 11.44
N PRO A 264 -1.38 -21.17 12.31
CA PRO A 264 -0.63 -22.37 11.90
C PRO A 264 -1.51 -23.47 11.32
N ASP A 265 -2.82 -23.45 11.57
CA ASP A 265 -3.71 -24.57 11.23
C ASP A 265 -4.27 -24.48 9.80
N HIS A 266 -4.28 -23.28 9.21
CA HIS A 266 -4.90 -23.02 7.91
C HIS A 266 -3.91 -22.57 6.84
N ASN A 267 -2.60 -22.74 7.07
CA ASN A 267 -1.54 -22.35 6.14
C ASN A 267 -0.63 -23.52 5.80
N PHE A 268 -0.20 -23.60 4.54
CA PHE A 268 0.81 -24.55 4.10
C PHE A 268 2.18 -24.25 4.74
N LEU A 269 2.56 -22.95 4.79
CA LEU A 269 3.74 -22.48 5.50
C LEU A 269 3.33 -21.49 6.58
N SER A 270 3.78 -21.74 7.80
CA SER A 270 3.57 -20.92 8.97
C SER A 270 4.83 -20.94 9.84
N GLY A 271 5.13 -19.83 10.50
CA GLY A 271 6.32 -19.65 11.33
C GLY A 271 6.00 -19.19 12.76
N PRO A 272 7.03 -18.95 13.56
CA PRO A 272 6.84 -18.41 14.90
C PRO A 272 6.27 -16.99 14.85
N VAL A 273 5.58 -16.59 15.91
CA VAL A 273 5.23 -15.18 16.17
C VAL A 273 6.52 -14.41 16.44
N ILE A 274 6.81 -13.41 15.61
CA ILE A 274 7.99 -12.55 15.73
C ILE A 274 7.59 -11.16 16.25
N THR A 275 6.57 -10.55 15.67
CA THR A 275 6.12 -9.20 16.00
C THR A 275 5.35 -9.19 17.32
N SER A 276 5.85 -8.44 18.31
CA SER A 276 5.19 -8.23 19.60
C SER A 276 5.61 -6.87 20.19
N PRO A 277 4.67 -5.98 20.55
CA PRO A 277 3.20 -6.15 20.46
C PRO A 277 2.72 -6.28 19.00
N ILE A 278 1.57 -6.94 18.83
CA ILE A 278 0.98 -7.17 17.52
C ILE A 278 0.58 -5.85 16.82
N LEU A 279 0.66 -5.83 15.49
CA LEU A 279 0.15 -4.71 14.70
C LEU A 279 -1.36 -4.83 14.46
N ALA A 280 -2.09 -3.72 14.52
CA ALA A 280 -3.46 -3.67 14.03
C ALA A 280 -3.46 -3.57 12.50
N ASN A 281 -4.46 -4.16 11.83
CA ASN A 281 -4.69 -3.87 10.41
C ASN A 281 -5.81 -2.84 10.31
N ALA A 282 -5.51 -1.65 9.76
CA ALA A 282 -6.48 -0.58 9.67
C ALA A 282 -7.64 -0.87 8.70
N ILE A 283 -7.57 -1.94 7.90
CA ILE A 283 -8.71 -2.42 7.11
C ILE A 283 -9.93 -2.77 8.00
N GLU A 284 -9.70 -3.10 9.27
CA GLU A 284 -10.75 -3.48 10.21
C GLU A 284 -11.72 -2.34 10.53
N ILE A 285 -11.26 -1.07 10.40
CA ILE A 285 -12.12 0.12 10.57
C ILE A 285 -12.79 0.59 9.28
N VAL A 286 -12.41 0.04 8.12
CA VAL A 286 -13.06 0.33 6.83
C VAL A 286 -14.41 -0.39 6.76
N PRO A 287 -15.51 0.26 6.30
CA PRO A 287 -16.78 -0.42 6.06
C PRO A 287 -16.64 -1.63 5.13
N ASN A 288 -17.35 -2.73 5.42
CA ASN A 288 -17.15 -4.01 4.72
C ASN A 288 -17.34 -3.92 3.20
N ASP A 289 -18.27 -3.11 2.73
CA ASP A 289 -18.55 -2.87 1.32
C ASP A 289 -17.49 -1.98 0.62
N GLN A 290 -16.58 -1.40 1.40
CA GLN A 290 -15.46 -0.58 0.94
C GLN A 290 -14.10 -1.27 1.09
N ARG A 291 -14.05 -2.53 1.56
CA ARG A 291 -12.82 -3.29 1.78
C ARG A 291 -12.31 -3.92 0.50
N TYR A 292 -11.74 -3.13 -0.40
CA TYR A 292 -11.00 -3.61 -1.57
C TYR A 292 -10.06 -2.51 -2.07
N SER A 293 -8.99 -2.91 -2.72
CA SER A 293 -8.06 -2.02 -3.41
C SER A 293 -7.76 -2.49 -4.83
N TYR A 294 -8.11 -3.72 -5.16
CA TYR A 294 -7.80 -4.37 -6.42
C TYR A 294 -8.97 -5.21 -6.90
N LEU A 295 -9.10 -5.37 -8.22
CA LEU A 295 -10.13 -6.20 -8.85
C LEU A 295 -9.49 -7.27 -9.72
N TYR A 296 -9.66 -8.53 -9.36
CA TYR A 296 -9.18 -9.65 -10.16
C TYR A 296 -10.33 -10.55 -10.60
N GLN A 297 -10.49 -10.74 -11.92
CA GLN A 297 -11.56 -11.57 -12.50
C GLN A 297 -12.97 -11.30 -11.94
N GLY A 298 -13.29 -10.02 -11.71
CA GLY A 298 -14.57 -9.60 -11.15
C GLY A 298 -14.71 -9.76 -9.64
N THR A 299 -13.65 -10.15 -8.93
CA THR A 299 -13.61 -10.29 -7.48
C THR A 299 -12.85 -9.15 -6.84
N HIS A 300 -13.49 -8.43 -5.92
CA HIS A 300 -12.84 -7.42 -5.09
C HIS A 300 -11.86 -8.07 -4.12
N GLN A 301 -10.64 -7.53 -4.05
CA GLN A 301 -9.55 -8.01 -3.21
C GLN A 301 -8.90 -6.85 -2.47
N VAL A 302 -8.45 -7.10 -1.24
CA VAL A 302 -7.62 -6.17 -0.47
C VAL A 302 -6.19 -6.64 -0.57
N PHE A 303 -5.34 -5.89 -1.27
CA PHE A 303 -3.90 -6.15 -1.38
C PHE A 303 -3.06 -5.04 -0.74
N ASP A 304 -3.63 -3.84 -0.68
CA ASP A 304 -3.00 -2.66 -0.09
C ASP A 304 -3.47 -2.49 1.35
N HIS A 305 -2.54 -2.58 2.29
CA HIS A 305 -2.82 -2.54 3.73
C HIS A 305 -2.07 -1.41 4.43
N ALA A 306 -2.65 -0.93 5.55
CA ALA A 306 -1.94 -0.20 6.57
C ALA A 306 -1.89 -1.03 7.87
N LEU A 307 -0.67 -1.43 8.29
CA LEU A 307 -0.45 -2.14 9.55
C LEU A 307 0.11 -1.17 10.58
N ILE A 308 -0.49 -1.13 11.75
CA ILE A 308 -0.35 -0.05 12.72
C ILE A 308 0.30 -0.57 13.99
N SER A 309 1.44 -0.01 14.39
CA SER A 309 2.08 -0.34 15.67
C SER A 309 1.22 0.11 16.86
N ARG A 310 1.47 -0.48 18.02
CA ARG A 310 0.80 -0.08 19.27
C ARG A 310 0.97 1.42 19.53
N ALA A 311 2.14 1.99 19.27
CA ALA A 311 2.41 3.40 19.48
C ALA A 311 1.64 4.33 18.50
N ALA A 312 1.35 3.85 17.28
CA ALA A 312 0.60 4.63 16.30
C ALA A 312 -0.93 4.53 16.48
N ARG A 313 -1.46 3.43 17.06
CA ARG A 313 -2.90 3.17 17.21
C ARG A 313 -3.72 4.33 17.77
N PRO A 314 -3.26 5.03 18.84
CA PRO A 314 -4.06 6.11 19.44
C PRO A 314 -4.34 7.27 18.52
N TYR A 315 -3.56 7.42 17.46
CA TYR A 315 -3.67 8.51 16.50
C TYR A 315 -4.53 8.16 15.29
N VAL A 316 -4.85 6.88 15.07
CA VAL A 316 -5.61 6.44 13.89
C VAL A 316 -7.05 6.90 13.98
N ALA A 317 -7.45 7.78 13.06
CA ALA A 317 -8.81 8.29 12.94
C ALA A 317 -9.63 7.51 11.90
N GLU A 318 -9.05 7.22 10.73
CA GLU A 318 -9.75 6.59 9.61
C GLU A 318 -8.77 5.96 8.63
N GLN A 319 -9.22 4.92 7.90
CA GLN A 319 -8.63 4.48 6.65
C GLN A 319 -9.69 4.51 5.55
N ALA A 320 -9.33 5.04 4.38
CA ALA A 320 -10.21 5.07 3.21
C ALA A 320 -9.44 4.74 1.92
N TYR A 321 -10.16 4.27 0.90
CA TYR A 321 -9.61 4.09 -0.45
C TYR A 321 -10.18 5.16 -1.38
N GLY A 322 -9.31 5.82 -2.14
CA GLY A 322 -9.71 6.72 -3.21
C GLY A 322 -10.13 5.91 -4.44
N ARG A 323 -11.44 5.93 -4.77
CA ARG A 323 -11.97 5.12 -5.86
C ARG A 323 -11.72 5.73 -7.23
N GLY A 324 -11.64 4.88 -8.24
CA GLY A 324 -11.48 5.27 -9.65
C GLY A 324 -10.40 4.50 -10.39
N ASN A 325 -9.69 3.59 -9.74
CA ASN A 325 -8.67 2.74 -10.36
C ASN A 325 -9.13 1.29 -10.51
N ALA A 326 -9.35 0.57 -9.40
CA ALA A 326 -9.63 -0.87 -9.39
C ALA A 326 -10.87 -1.23 -10.21
N ASP A 327 -11.95 -0.47 -10.07
CA ASP A 327 -13.23 -0.70 -10.77
C ASP A 327 -13.28 -0.10 -12.18
N SER A 328 -12.29 0.71 -12.55
CA SER A 328 -12.34 1.42 -13.84
C SER A 328 -11.86 0.56 -15.00
N PRO A 329 -12.51 0.67 -16.16
CA PRO A 329 -12.10 -0.07 -17.35
C PRO A 329 -10.64 0.20 -17.75
N GLY A 330 -9.88 -0.85 -18.08
CA GLY A 330 -8.47 -0.75 -18.41
C GLY A 330 -8.16 0.21 -19.56
N ILE A 331 -9.08 0.38 -20.51
CA ILE A 331 -8.91 1.29 -21.65
C ILE A 331 -8.76 2.77 -21.21
N LEU A 332 -9.28 3.15 -20.06
CA LEU A 332 -9.20 4.53 -19.57
C LEU A 332 -7.77 4.92 -19.12
N ILE A 333 -6.83 4.00 -19.04
CA ILE A 333 -5.43 4.28 -18.72
C ILE A 333 -4.78 5.26 -19.73
N THR A 334 -5.28 5.30 -20.95
CA THR A 334 -4.78 6.16 -22.04
C THR A 334 -5.44 7.54 -22.09
N ASP A 335 -6.44 7.81 -21.25
CA ASP A 335 -7.14 9.10 -21.20
C ASP A 335 -6.59 10.01 -20.09
N GLY A 336 -5.68 10.89 -20.44
CA GLY A 336 -5.09 11.87 -19.51
C GLY A 336 -6.04 12.98 -19.05
N ALA A 337 -7.26 13.08 -19.60
CA ALA A 337 -8.23 14.09 -19.19
C ALA A 337 -8.92 13.78 -17.84
N ILE A 338 -8.90 12.51 -17.43
CA ILE A 338 -9.58 12.02 -16.22
C ILE A 338 -8.59 11.27 -15.29
N PRO A 339 -8.80 11.27 -13.97
CA PRO A 339 -7.95 10.51 -13.04
C PRO A 339 -8.22 9.00 -13.05
N ASP A 340 -9.36 8.55 -13.60
CA ASP A 340 -9.77 7.14 -13.61
C ASP A 340 -8.72 6.25 -14.26
N ARG A 341 -8.46 5.10 -13.65
CA ARG A 341 -7.50 4.12 -14.14
C ARG A 341 -6.09 4.70 -14.31
N ALA A 342 -5.62 5.51 -13.37
CA ALA A 342 -4.21 5.85 -13.27
C ALA A 342 -3.36 4.61 -12.95
N SER A 343 -3.94 3.68 -12.17
CA SER A 343 -3.41 2.37 -11.79
C SER A 343 -4.50 1.30 -11.92
N ASP A 344 -4.18 0.05 -11.64
CA ASP A 344 -5.12 -1.04 -11.39
C ASP A 344 -5.43 -1.23 -9.89
N HIS A 345 -4.75 -0.49 -9.02
CA HIS A 345 -5.01 -0.41 -7.60
C HIS A 345 -5.64 0.93 -7.20
N ASP A 346 -6.63 0.90 -6.32
CA ASP A 346 -7.11 2.09 -5.61
C ASP A 346 -6.12 2.49 -4.52
N GLY A 347 -5.74 3.76 -4.49
CA GLY A 347 -4.84 4.30 -3.45
C GLY A 347 -5.52 4.33 -2.09
N MET A 348 -4.81 3.93 -1.05
CA MET A 348 -5.24 3.94 0.34
C MET A 348 -4.73 5.19 1.04
N VAL A 349 -5.56 5.80 1.90
CA VAL A 349 -5.18 6.92 2.78
C VAL A 349 -5.55 6.59 4.22
N LEU A 350 -4.56 6.67 5.10
CA LEU A 350 -4.69 6.58 6.55
C LEU A 350 -4.64 8.00 7.13
N TYR A 351 -5.60 8.34 8.00
CA TYR A 351 -5.67 9.60 8.71
C TYR A 351 -5.20 9.40 10.15
N LEU A 352 -4.23 10.22 10.57
CA LEU A 352 -3.65 10.22 11.91
C LEU A 352 -3.94 11.57 12.56
N ASP A 353 -4.74 11.59 13.63
CA ASP A 353 -5.04 12.78 14.41
C ASP A 353 -3.98 12.99 15.48
N SER A 354 -3.09 13.96 15.28
CA SER A 354 -2.00 14.29 16.20
C SER A 354 -2.44 15.09 17.44
N GLY A 355 -3.67 15.59 17.44
CA GLY A 355 -4.17 16.52 18.47
C GLY A 355 -5.03 15.92 19.57
N SER A 356 -5.47 14.67 19.43
CA SER A 356 -6.63 14.15 20.19
C SER A 356 -6.34 13.08 21.23
N VAL A 357 -5.08 12.71 21.47
CA VAL A 357 -4.82 11.67 22.49
C VAL A 357 -4.90 12.26 23.90
N LEU A 358 -6.12 12.49 24.37
CA LEU A 358 -6.37 12.75 25.80
C LEU A 358 -6.16 11.49 26.65
N PHE A 359 -6.28 10.30 26.05
CA PHE A 359 -6.15 9.03 26.74
C PHE A 359 -6.03 7.87 25.73
N ALA A 360 -4.94 7.12 25.77
CA ALA A 360 -4.65 6.05 24.82
C ALA A 360 -4.30 4.72 25.52
N ASP A 361 -5.06 4.34 26.54
CA ASP A 361 -4.89 3.04 27.21
C ASP A 361 -6.20 2.25 27.08
N GLY A 362 -6.15 1.16 26.33
CA GLY A 362 -7.26 0.19 26.23
C GLY A 362 -7.40 -0.73 27.43
N PHE A 363 -6.58 -0.55 28.47
CA PHE A 363 -6.52 -1.41 29.67
C PHE A 363 -6.20 -2.90 29.43
N GLU A 364 -5.85 -3.26 28.18
CA GLU A 364 -5.55 -4.65 27.82
C GLU A 364 -4.29 -5.19 28.50
N THR A 365 -3.36 -4.31 28.90
CA THR A 365 -2.14 -4.68 29.62
C THR A 365 -2.36 -4.85 31.10
N GLY A 366 -3.46 -4.32 31.65
CA GLY A 366 -3.76 -4.33 33.08
C GLY A 366 -2.76 -3.53 33.93
N ASP A 367 -1.97 -2.65 33.32
CA ASP A 367 -0.99 -1.80 33.99
C ASP A 367 -1.14 -0.31 33.57
N SER A 368 -0.40 0.56 34.24
CA SER A 368 -0.42 2.01 34.00
C SER A 368 0.83 2.51 33.23
N THR A 369 1.56 1.65 32.55
CA THR A 369 2.83 1.99 31.90
C THR A 369 2.70 3.01 30.76
N MET A 370 1.48 3.14 30.21
CA MET A 370 1.16 4.13 29.17
C MET A 370 0.74 5.50 29.71
N TRP A 371 0.70 5.68 31.03
CA TRP A 371 0.30 6.95 31.63
C TRP A 371 1.52 7.83 31.89
N ALA A 372 1.59 8.95 31.19
CA ALA A 372 2.74 9.86 31.24
C ALA A 372 2.94 10.57 32.59
N SER A 373 1.90 10.66 33.46
CA SER A 373 2.03 11.08 34.86
C SER A 373 0.82 10.63 35.68
N SER A 374 1.07 9.97 36.78
CA SER A 374 0.07 9.60 37.81
C SER A 374 0.20 10.43 39.08
N THR A 375 0.52 11.73 38.96
CA THR A 375 0.53 12.60 40.13
C THR A 375 -0.86 13.20 40.34
N PRO A 376 -1.45 13.01 41.56
CA PRO A 376 -2.74 13.61 41.89
C PRO A 376 -2.69 15.13 41.98
#